data_c7b73760d4b27347992ec3db048e4dac
#
_entry.id   c7b73760d4b27347992ec3db048e4dac
#
_cell.length_a   1.000
_cell.length_b   1.000
_cell.length_c   1.000
_cell.angle_alpha   90.00
_cell.angle_beta   90.00
_cell.angle_gamma   90.00
#
_symmetry.space_group_name_H-M   'P 1'
#
loop_
_entity.id
_entity.type
_entity.pdbx_description
1 polymer ?
#
loop_
_entity_poly.entity_id
_entity_poly.type
_entity_poly.pdbx_seq_one_letter_code
_entity_poly.pdbx_strand_id
1 'polypeptide(L)'
;MKVEQIYTGCLAQGAYYIQSEGEAVVIDPLREIEPYVQKAERNNARIKYVFETHFHADFVSGHLDLAKATGATIVYGPTAKPSFEAKIAKDGEELKVGKLTFVVLHTPGHTLESACYLLKDENGKPVALFSGDTLFIGDVGRPDLAQKAANMTKEELAGLLFDSLRQKIMPLPDDIIVYPAHGAGSACGKNMAKETSDTLGHQKQTNYALRADMTKEEFIKEVIEGLTTPPQYFPMNVMLNKQGYESIGEVLKKGTQPLSVEAFEAAANETGALILDTRDPQTFAKGFIPNSVNIGLDGNFAPWVGTLIPDIRQPLLIVAQEGREQEVVTRLARV
;
A
#
# COMPACT_ATOMS: atom_id res chain seq x y z
N MET A 1 -16.99 -1.40 -18.63
CA MET A 1 -16.17 -1.00 -17.47
C MET A 1 -16.35 -1.98 -16.34
N LYS A 2 -15.25 -2.48 -15.75
CA LYS A 2 -15.26 -3.30 -14.54
C LYS A 2 -14.23 -2.71 -13.59
N VAL A 3 -14.67 -2.32 -12.39
CA VAL A 3 -13.80 -1.91 -11.28
C VAL A 3 -13.87 -3.02 -10.23
N GLU A 4 -12.74 -3.51 -9.80
CA GLU A 4 -12.66 -4.57 -8.79
C GLU A 4 -11.64 -4.21 -7.72
N GLN A 5 -12.09 -4.17 -6.48
CA GLN A 5 -11.23 -4.03 -5.32
C GLN A 5 -10.69 -5.39 -4.90
N ILE A 6 -9.38 -5.47 -4.69
CA ILE A 6 -8.68 -6.64 -4.14
C ILE A 6 -8.17 -6.22 -2.77
N TYR A 7 -8.94 -6.57 -1.73
CA TYR A 7 -8.68 -6.12 -0.37
C TYR A 7 -7.92 -7.15 0.44
N THR A 8 -6.84 -6.72 1.09
CA THR A 8 -5.99 -7.54 1.94
C THR A 8 -6.16 -7.16 3.41
N GLY A 9 -6.98 -7.93 4.12
CA GLY A 9 -7.41 -7.61 5.49
C GLY A 9 -6.28 -7.47 6.50
N CYS A 10 -5.21 -8.29 6.42
CA CYS A 10 -4.08 -8.24 7.37
C CYS A 10 -3.19 -6.98 7.22
N LEU A 11 -3.32 -6.24 6.14
CA LEU A 11 -2.69 -4.94 5.91
C LEU A 11 -3.72 -3.81 5.85
N ALA A 12 -5.01 -4.14 5.92
CA ALA A 12 -6.11 -3.22 5.66
C ALA A 12 -5.92 -2.43 4.35
N GLN A 13 -5.37 -3.09 3.31
CA GLN A 13 -4.93 -2.48 2.05
C GLN A 13 -5.87 -2.85 0.90
N GLY A 14 -6.26 -1.88 0.08
CA GLY A 14 -7.03 -2.04 -1.14
C GLY A 14 -6.20 -1.80 -2.39
N ALA A 15 -5.96 -2.84 -3.18
CA ALA A 15 -5.50 -2.72 -4.56
C ALA A 15 -6.70 -2.73 -5.50
N TYR A 16 -6.54 -2.18 -6.70
CA TYR A 16 -7.65 -2.08 -7.65
C TYR A 16 -7.25 -2.58 -9.03
N TYR A 17 -8.15 -3.35 -9.64
CA TYR A 17 -8.04 -3.78 -11.02
C TYR A 17 -9.18 -3.17 -11.83
N ILE A 18 -8.85 -2.38 -12.86
CA ILE A 18 -9.84 -1.73 -13.73
C ILE A 18 -9.59 -2.12 -15.18
N GLN A 19 -10.64 -2.48 -15.89
CA GLN A 19 -10.53 -2.98 -17.25
C GLN A 19 -11.57 -2.36 -18.19
N SER A 20 -11.12 -2.12 -19.44
CA SER A 20 -11.96 -1.70 -20.55
C SER A 20 -11.34 -2.12 -21.88
N GLU A 21 -12.13 -2.73 -22.78
CA GLU A 21 -11.76 -3.02 -24.18
C GLU A 21 -10.40 -3.74 -24.33
N GLY A 22 -10.16 -4.77 -23.52
CA GLY A 22 -8.92 -5.55 -23.57
C GLY A 22 -7.67 -4.89 -22.97
N GLU A 23 -7.81 -3.69 -22.42
CA GLU A 23 -6.75 -3.03 -21.63
C GLU A 23 -7.12 -2.99 -20.15
N ALA A 24 -6.13 -3.10 -19.28
CA ALA A 24 -6.31 -3.02 -17.83
C ALA A 24 -5.27 -2.11 -17.18
N VAL A 25 -5.60 -1.63 -15.99
CA VAL A 25 -4.70 -0.97 -15.06
C VAL A 25 -4.84 -1.60 -13.69
N VAL A 26 -3.74 -1.70 -12.96
CA VAL A 26 -3.70 -2.07 -11.55
C VAL A 26 -3.24 -0.86 -10.76
N ILE A 27 -3.90 -0.56 -9.65
CA ILE A 27 -3.56 0.54 -8.75
C ILE A 27 -3.12 -0.02 -7.42
N ASP A 28 -1.96 0.42 -6.93
CA ASP A 28 -1.35 0.05 -5.66
C ASP A 28 -1.29 -1.49 -5.43
N PRO A 29 -0.65 -2.25 -6.35
CA PRO A 29 -0.62 -3.70 -6.26
C PRO A 29 0.17 -4.19 -5.04
N LEU A 30 -0.30 -5.28 -4.43
CA LEU A 30 0.51 -6.02 -3.47
C LEU A 30 1.75 -6.65 -4.11
N ARG A 31 2.66 -7.09 -3.24
CA ARG A 31 3.90 -7.76 -3.59
C ARG A 31 3.68 -8.98 -4.48
N GLU A 32 2.61 -9.75 -4.25
CA GLU A 32 2.23 -10.91 -5.07
C GLU A 32 1.46 -10.46 -6.30
N ILE A 33 2.05 -10.67 -7.45
CA ILE A 33 1.49 -10.18 -8.72
C ILE A 33 0.55 -11.17 -9.42
N GLU A 34 0.62 -12.45 -9.07
CA GLU A 34 -0.13 -13.53 -9.73
C GLU A 34 -1.64 -13.28 -9.80
N PRO A 35 -2.30 -12.77 -8.75
CA PRO A 35 -3.74 -12.50 -8.81
C PRO A 35 -4.12 -11.50 -9.92
N TYR A 36 -3.28 -10.49 -10.17
CA TYR A 36 -3.52 -9.47 -11.20
C TYR A 36 -3.25 -10.03 -12.60
N VAL A 37 -2.14 -10.77 -12.77
CA VAL A 37 -1.76 -11.39 -14.04
C VAL A 37 -2.83 -12.40 -14.47
N GLN A 38 -3.19 -13.34 -13.60
CA GLN A 38 -4.22 -14.35 -13.87
C GLN A 38 -5.59 -13.73 -14.17
N LYS A 39 -5.91 -12.61 -13.54
CA LYS A 39 -7.15 -11.87 -13.81
C LYS A 39 -7.14 -11.26 -15.19
N ALA A 40 -6.05 -10.64 -15.59
CA ALA A 40 -5.90 -10.08 -16.93
C ALA A 40 -5.99 -11.17 -18.00
N GLU A 41 -5.31 -12.30 -17.81
CA GLU A 41 -5.36 -13.46 -18.72
C GLU A 41 -6.79 -14.00 -18.88
N ARG A 42 -7.49 -14.27 -17.75
CA ARG A 42 -8.88 -14.75 -17.78
C ARG A 42 -9.86 -13.80 -18.49
N ASN A 43 -9.55 -12.51 -18.48
CA ASN A 43 -10.36 -11.48 -19.11
C ASN A 43 -9.87 -11.10 -20.52
N ASN A 44 -8.86 -11.78 -21.08
CA ASN A 44 -8.20 -11.42 -22.33
C ASN A 44 -7.80 -9.93 -22.37
N ALA A 45 -7.25 -9.43 -21.30
CA ALA A 45 -6.81 -8.05 -21.16
C ALA A 45 -5.30 -7.96 -20.97
N ARG A 46 -4.71 -6.90 -21.52
CA ARG A 46 -3.31 -6.53 -21.27
C ARG A 46 -3.26 -5.49 -20.16
N ILE A 47 -2.49 -5.73 -19.12
CA ILE A 47 -2.18 -4.68 -18.11
C ILE A 47 -1.28 -3.66 -18.80
N LYS A 48 -1.81 -2.45 -18.99
CA LYS A 48 -1.14 -1.35 -19.69
C LYS A 48 -0.36 -0.46 -18.73
N TYR A 49 -0.93 -0.23 -17.55
CA TYR A 49 -0.35 0.61 -16.51
C TYR A 49 -0.41 -0.06 -15.15
N VAL A 50 0.59 0.27 -14.33
CA VAL A 50 0.57 0.09 -12.88
C VAL A 50 0.63 1.48 -12.28
N PHE A 51 -0.46 1.91 -11.66
CA PHE A 51 -0.53 3.20 -10.98
C PHE A 51 -0.16 3.04 -9.52
N GLU A 52 0.72 3.90 -9.05
CA GLU A 52 1.04 4.06 -7.64
C GLU A 52 0.53 5.42 -7.18
N THR A 53 -0.25 5.44 -6.10
CA THR A 53 -0.77 6.68 -5.53
C THR A 53 0.31 7.46 -4.82
N HIS A 54 1.27 6.78 -4.20
CA HIS A 54 2.44 7.33 -3.50
C HIS A 54 3.47 6.24 -3.22
N PHE A 55 4.60 6.56 -2.60
CA PHE A 55 5.53 5.55 -2.06
C PHE A 55 4.99 5.05 -0.72
N HIS A 56 4.35 3.89 -0.72
CA HIS A 56 3.76 3.26 0.46
C HIS A 56 4.78 3.02 1.56
N ALA A 57 4.39 3.27 2.80
CA ALA A 57 5.23 3.05 3.97
C ALA A 57 4.90 1.72 4.68
N ASP A 58 3.68 1.28 4.62
CA ASP A 58 3.17 0.13 5.38
C ASP A 58 3.34 -1.21 4.65
N PHE A 59 3.58 -1.20 3.33
CA PHE A 59 3.88 -2.39 2.55
C PHE A 59 4.81 -2.11 1.36
N VAL A 60 5.47 -3.16 0.88
CA VAL A 60 6.25 -3.13 -0.37
C VAL A 60 5.31 -3.47 -1.52
N SER A 61 5.10 -2.51 -2.43
CA SER A 61 4.24 -2.68 -3.60
C SER A 61 4.84 -3.65 -4.63
N GLY A 62 3.99 -4.31 -5.41
CA GLY A 62 4.38 -5.24 -6.47
C GLY A 62 4.66 -4.58 -7.83
N HIS A 63 4.76 -3.26 -7.89
CA HIS A 63 4.83 -2.50 -9.15
C HIS A 63 5.96 -2.93 -10.08
N LEU A 64 7.17 -3.20 -9.54
CA LEU A 64 8.32 -3.63 -10.36
C LEU A 64 8.13 -5.02 -10.94
N ASP A 65 7.69 -5.98 -10.12
CA ASP A 65 7.46 -7.34 -10.57
C ASP A 65 6.31 -7.40 -11.57
N LEU A 66 5.23 -6.65 -11.33
CA LEU A 66 4.08 -6.60 -12.23
C LEU A 66 4.44 -5.95 -13.57
N ALA A 67 5.16 -4.82 -13.55
CA ALA A 67 5.63 -4.17 -14.76
C ALA A 67 6.58 -5.07 -15.57
N LYS A 68 7.51 -5.75 -14.90
CA LYS A 68 8.43 -6.71 -15.55
C LYS A 68 7.69 -7.89 -16.18
N ALA A 69 6.68 -8.44 -15.49
CA ALA A 69 5.93 -9.59 -15.98
C ALA A 69 4.99 -9.26 -17.15
N THR A 70 4.46 -8.04 -17.21
CA THR A 70 3.38 -7.67 -18.15
C THR A 70 3.79 -6.66 -19.21
N GLY A 71 4.94 -6.01 -19.05
CA GLY A 71 5.36 -4.89 -19.89
C GLY A 71 4.55 -3.61 -19.63
N ALA A 72 3.86 -3.53 -18.49
CA ALA A 72 3.09 -2.36 -18.09
C ALA A 72 3.99 -1.19 -17.73
N THR A 73 3.54 0.04 -18.01
CA THR A 73 4.23 1.25 -17.58
C THR A 73 3.83 1.58 -16.15
N ILE A 74 4.83 1.72 -15.26
CA ILE A 74 4.61 2.24 -13.90
C ILE A 74 4.37 3.74 -13.99
N VAL A 75 3.36 4.24 -13.28
CA VAL A 75 2.99 5.66 -13.27
C VAL A 75 2.88 6.14 -11.84
N TYR A 76 3.57 7.24 -11.56
CA TYR A 76 3.47 8.01 -10.32
C TYR A 76 2.92 9.41 -10.59
N GLY A 77 2.41 10.05 -9.55
CA GLY A 77 2.04 11.46 -9.58
C GLY A 77 3.22 12.42 -9.69
N PRO A 78 2.94 13.72 -9.81
CA PRO A 78 3.97 14.76 -9.85
C PRO A 78 4.91 14.70 -8.65
N THR A 79 6.15 15.17 -8.85
CA THR A 79 7.23 15.22 -7.84
C THR A 79 7.82 13.88 -7.39
N ALA A 80 7.23 12.74 -7.76
CA ALA A 80 7.83 11.44 -7.49
C ALA A 80 9.22 11.31 -8.14
N LYS A 81 10.15 10.69 -7.42
CA LYS A 81 11.54 10.48 -7.88
C LYS A 81 11.98 9.05 -7.60
N PRO A 82 11.40 8.06 -8.31
CA PRO A 82 11.85 6.67 -8.20
C PRO A 82 13.25 6.50 -8.78
N SER A 83 13.99 5.48 -8.32
CA SER A 83 15.31 5.13 -8.86
C SER A 83 15.25 4.12 -10.01
N PHE A 84 14.07 3.86 -10.55
CA PHE A 84 13.78 2.98 -11.67
C PHE A 84 12.95 3.72 -12.72
N GLU A 85 12.80 3.10 -13.89
CA GLU A 85 12.01 3.69 -14.97
C GLU A 85 10.53 3.72 -14.61
N ALA A 86 9.96 4.93 -14.61
CA ALA A 86 8.54 5.17 -14.40
C ALA A 86 8.10 6.45 -15.11
N LYS A 87 6.86 6.49 -15.52
CA LYS A 87 6.23 7.72 -16.01
C LYS A 87 5.82 8.58 -14.81
N ILE A 88 6.39 9.78 -14.73
CA ILE A 88 5.95 10.80 -13.77
C ILE A 88 4.90 11.66 -14.48
N ALA A 89 3.65 11.43 -14.13
CA ALA A 89 2.53 12.13 -14.73
C ALA A 89 2.41 13.56 -14.19
N LYS A 90 1.89 14.44 -15.02
CA LYS A 90 1.60 15.83 -14.62
C LYS A 90 0.24 15.90 -13.92
N ASP A 91 0.05 16.94 -13.11
CA ASP A 91 -1.28 17.27 -12.57
C ASP A 91 -2.25 17.56 -13.72
N GLY A 92 -3.41 16.92 -13.70
CA GLY A 92 -4.41 17.00 -14.77
C GLY A 92 -4.10 16.15 -16.00
N GLU A 93 -3.01 15.38 -16.03
CA GLU A 93 -2.71 14.51 -17.17
C GLU A 93 -3.75 13.40 -17.31
N GLU A 94 -4.19 13.16 -18.55
CA GLU A 94 -5.14 12.11 -18.88
C GLU A 94 -4.44 10.87 -19.45
N LEU A 95 -4.75 9.71 -18.86
CA LEU A 95 -4.23 8.40 -19.28
C LEU A 95 -5.39 7.51 -19.72
N LYS A 96 -5.30 6.94 -20.93
CA LYS A 96 -6.34 6.11 -21.53
C LYS A 96 -6.14 4.63 -21.23
N VAL A 97 -7.23 3.95 -20.84
CA VAL A 97 -7.31 2.48 -20.68
C VAL A 97 -8.58 2.02 -21.40
N GLY A 98 -8.43 1.47 -22.58
CA GLY A 98 -9.57 1.22 -23.48
C GLY A 98 -10.36 2.50 -23.74
N LYS A 99 -11.66 2.49 -23.41
CA LYS A 99 -12.55 3.63 -23.52
C LYS A 99 -12.55 4.53 -22.27
N LEU A 100 -11.86 4.14 -21.22
CA LEU A 100 -11.80 4.88 -19.96
C LEU A 100 -10.69 5.90 -19.96
N THR A 101 -10.86 6.95 -19.17
CA THR A 101 -9.83 7.98 -18.95
C THR A 101 -9.57 8.14 -17.47
N PHE A 102 -8.30 8.05 -17.09
CA PHE A 102 -7.85 8.40 -15.74
C PHE A 102 -7.22 9.78 -15.78
N VAL A 103 -7.67 10.66 -14.89
CA VAL A 103 -7.07 12.00 -14.69
C VAL A 103 -6.23 11.95 -13.43
N VAL A 104 -4.96 12.32 -13.55
CA VAL A 104 -4.05 12.40 -12.40
C VAL A 104 -4.32 13.69 -11.65
N LEU A 105 -4.65 13.61 -10.38
CA LEU A 105 -4.82 14.74 -9.48
C LEU A 105 -3.68 14.75 -8.47
N HIS A 106 -2.82 15.75 -8.52
CA HIS A 106 -1.75 15.92 -7.54
C HIS A 106 -2.35 16.40 -6.21
N THR A 107 -2.18 15.61 -5.17
CA THR A 107 -2.79 15.81 -3.85
C THR A 107 -1.76 15.68 -2.73
N PRO A 108 -0.72 16.56 -2.69
CA PRO A 108 0.31 16.49 -1.67
C PRO A 108 -0.25 16.71 -0.27
N GLY A 109 0.40 16.10 0.73
CA GLY A 109 0.07 16.27 2.15
C GLY A 109 0.36 15.03 2.98
N HIS A 110 -0.19 13.86 2.62
CA HIS A 110 0.25 12.59 3.19
C HIS A 110 1.72 12.33 2.79
N THR A 111 2.01 12.41 1.49
CA THR A 111 3.37 12.54 0.94
C THR A 111 3.40 13.69 -0.07
N LEU A 112 4.60 14.13 -0.51
CA LEU A 112 4.71 15.21 -1.50
C LEU A 112 4.29 14.77 -2.90
N GLU A 113 4.51 13.50 -3.25
CA GLU A 113 4.17 12.91 -4.53
C GLU A 113 2.77 12.31 -4.58
N SER A 114 2.01 12.34 -3.48
CA SER A 114 0.66 11.78 -3.43
C SER A 114 -0.21 12.25 -4.58
N ALA A 115 -0.87 11.32 -5.23
CA ALA A 115 -1.79 11.58 -6.32
C ALA A 115 -3.05 10.70 -6.19
N CYS A 116 -4.18 11.27 -6.54
CA CYS A 116 -5.41 10.54 -6.77
C CYS A 116 -5.60 10.30 -8.26
N TYR A 117 -6.29 9.22 -8.62
CA TYR A 117 -6.67 8.91 -9.99
C TYR A 117 -8.18 9.00 -10.15
N LEU A 118 -8.65 10.03 -10.86
CA LEU A 118 -10.07 10.23 -11.17
C LEU A 118 -10.43 9.45 -12.43
N LEU A 119 -11.31 8.47 -12.30
CA LEU A 119 -11.81 7.67 -13.40
C LEU A 119 -13.01 8.34 -14.07
N LYS A 120 -12.91 8.55 -15.39
CA LYS A 120 -14.00 8.95 -16.27
C LYS A 120 -14.44 7.78 -17.14
N ASP A 121 -15.72 7.62 -17.32
CA ASP A 121 -16.31 6.62 -18.23
C ASP A 121 -16.07 6.96 -19.72
N GLU A 122 -16.64 6.16 -20.62
CA GLU A 122 -16.51 6.34 -22.07
C GLU A 122 -17.13 7.65 -22.59
N ASN A 123 -18.01 8.28 -21.82
CA ASN A 123 -18.66 9.56 -22.13
C ASN A 123 -17.92 10.74 -21.48
N GLY A 124 -16.83 10.49 -20.77
CA GLY A 124 -16.07 11.51 -20.06
C GLY A 124 -16.66 11.91 -18.71
N LYS A 125 -17.71 11.21 -18.22
CA LYS A 125 -18.31 11.46 -16.90
C LYS A 125 -17.41 10.90 -15.80
N PRO A 126 -17.03 11.69 -14.77
CA PRO A 126 -16.39 11.16 -13.57
C PRO A 126 -17.28 10.12 -12.88
N VAL A 127 -16.71 8.96 -12.50
CA VAL A 127 -17.46 7.86 -11.89
C VAL A 127 -16.81 7.29 -10.63
N ALA A 128 -15.48 7.43 -10.50
CA ALA A 128 -14.75 6.94 -9.32
C ALA A 128 -13.48 7.76 -9.07
N LEU A 129 -13.04 7.77 -7.81
CA LEU A 129 -11.80 8.38 -7.36
C LEU A 129 -10.99 7.34 -6.59
N PHE A 130 -9.82 6.97 -7.09
CA PHE A 130 -8.84 6.18 -6.36
C PHE A 130 -7.97 7.15 -5.58
N SER A 131 -8.27 7.29 -4.30
CA SER A 131 -7.78 8.41 -3.49
C SER A 131 -6.45 8.14 -2.78
N GLY A 132 -5.93 6.91 -2.86
CA GLY A 132 -4.73 6.56 -2.10
C GLY A 132 -4.91 6.87 -0.62
N ASP A 133 -3.91 7.50 -0.04
CA ASP A 133 -3.93 7.97 1.35
C ASP A 133 -4.27 9.48 1.46
N THR A 134 -4.77 10.09 0.39
CA THR A 134 -5.28 11.47 0.46
C THR A 134 -6.61 11.53 1.20
N LEU A 135 -7.52 10.61 0.90
CA LEU A 135 -8.85 10.53 1.51
C LEU A 135 -9.22 9.07 1.78
N PHE A 136 -9.52 8.77 3.04
CA PHE A 136 -10.10 7.50 3.48
C PHE A 136 -11.60 7.64 3.73
N ILE A 137 -12.28 6.53 3.97
CA ILE A 137 -13.66 6.57 4.42
C ILE A 137 -13.69 6.97 5.90
N GLY A 138 -14.23 8.15 6.17
CA GLY A 138 -14.32 8.75 7.50
C GLY A 138 -13.05 9.43 8.03
N ASP A 139 -11.93 9.40 7.27
CA ASP A 139 -10.64 9.93 7.71
C ASP A 139 -9.80 10.42 6.51
N VAL A 140 -8.56 10.85 6.78
CA VAL A 140 -7.52 11.19 5.81
C VAL A 140 -6.18 10.59 6.23
N GLY A 141 -5.25 10.48 5.27
CA GLY A 141 -3.89 10.03 5.55
C GLY A 141 -3.14 10.97 6.49
N ARG A 142 -2.40 10.38 7.42
CA ARG A 142 -1.60 11.13 8.40
C ARG A 142 -0.45 11.88 7.72
N PRO A 143 -0.23 13.16 8.06
CA PRO A 143 0.78 13.98 7.39
C PRO A 143 2.20 13.83 7.95
N ASP A 144 2.39 13.14 9.06
CA ASP A 144 3.67 13.10 9.77
C ASP A 144 4.69 12.08 9.24
N LEU A 145 4.28 11.15 8.37
CA LEU A 145 5.16 10.10 7.86
C LEU A 145 6.24 10.65 6.92
N ALA A 146 5.92 11.66 6.13
CA ALA A 146 6.82 12.21 5.10
C ALA A 146 7.75 13.33 5.60
N GLN A 147 7.70 13.74 6.87
CA GLN A 147 8.43 14.92 7.39
C GLN A 147 9.92 14.95 7.01
N LYS A 148 10.63 13.83 7.24
CA LYS A 148 12.07 13.74 6.93
C LYS A 148 12.32 13.77 5.42
N ALA A 149 11.52 13.04 4.64
CA ALA A 149 11.68 12.95 3.20
C ALA A 149 11.33 14.28 2.50
N ALA A 150 10.35 15.00 3.01
CA ALA A 150 9.90 16.28 2.52
C ALA A 150 10.74 17.46 3.04
N ASN A 151 11.49 17.29 4.11
CA ASN A 151 12.12 18.37 4.89
C ASN A 151 11.09 19.43 5.31
N MET A 152 9.94 18.99 5.78
CA MET A 152 8.79 19.79 6.21
C MET A 152 8.28 19.32 7.56
N THR A 153 7.60 20.21 8.27
CA THR A 153 6.89 19.84 9.50
C THR A 153 5.57 19.12 9.17
N LYS A 154 5.03 18.40 10.14
CA LYS A 154 3.71 17.77 9.99
C LYS A 154 2.59 18.80 9.80
N GLU A 155 2.74 19.99 10.37
CA GLU A 155 1.83 21.12 10.23
C GLU A 155 1.81 21.66 8.78
N GLU A 156 2.99 21.79 8.18
CA GLU A 156 3.11 22.20 6.77
C GLU A 156 2.51 21.15 5.83
N LEU A 157 2.79 19.88 6.07
CA LEU A 157 2.22 18.76 5.29
C LEU A 157 0.70 18.67 5.48
N ALA A 158 0.19 18.84 6.70
CA ALA A 158 -1.25 18.92 6.96
C ALA A 158 -1.91 20.10 6.22
N GLY A 159 -1.21 21.23 6.14
CA GLY A 159 -1.66 22.38 5.35
C GLY A 159 -1.76 22.11 3.86
N LEU A 160 -0.81 21.34 3.30
CA LEU A 160 -0.87 20.89 1.89
C LEU A 160 -2.04 19.90 1.68
N LEU A 161 -2.26 19.00 2.63
CA LEU A 161 -3.38 18.05 2.57
C LEU A 161 -4.72 18.79 2.56
N PHE A 162 -4.88 19.82 3.43
CA PHE A 162 -6.07 20.67 3.42
C PHE A 162 -6.31 21.29 2.05
N ASP A 163 -5.27 21.92 1.46
CA ASP A 163 -5.38 22.55 0.15
C ASP A 163 -5.75 21.52 -0.94
N SER A 164 -5.15 20.33 -0.89
CA SER A 164 -5.46 19.22 -1.81
C SER A 164 -6.93 18.81 -1.71
N LEU A 165 -7.44 18.62 -0.49
CA LEU A 165 -8.83 18.25 -0.27
C LEU A 165 -9.79 19.35 -0.76
N ARG A 166 -9.51 20.63 -0.45
CA ARG A 166 -10.39 21.76 -0.81
C ARG A 166 -10.38 22.07 -2.30
N GLN A 167 -9.22 22.01 -2.94
CA GLN A 167 -9.07 22.45 -4.34
C GLN A 167 -9.27 21.31 -5.35
N LYS A 168 -8.95 20.05 -4.98
CA LYS A 168 -8.97 18.93 -5.92
C LYS A 168 -10.11 17.94 -5.67
N ILE A 169 -10.44 17.67 -4.40
CA ILE A 169 -11.41 16.62 -4.07
C ILE A 169 -12.82 17.17 -3.88
N MET A 170 -13.00 18.19 -3.06
CA MET A 170 -14.32 18.74 -2.78
C MET A 170 -15.08 19.29 -4.00
N PRO A 171 -14.43 19.82 -5.06
CA PRO A 171 -15.14 20.24 -6.27
C PRO A 171 -15.67 19.10 -7.14
N LEU A 172 -15.26 17.83 -6.88
CA LEU A 172 -15.71 16.68 -7.67
C LEU A 172 -17.18 16.37 -7.39
N PRO A 173 -17.88 15.70 -8.35
CA PRO A 173 -19.29 15.32 -8.20
C PRO A 173 -19.54 14.41 -7.00
N ASP A 174 -20.69 14.57 -6.35
CA ASP A 174 -21.08 13.83 -5.16
C ASP A 174 -21.38 12.35 -5.43
N ASP A 175 -21.73 12.00 -6.65
CA ASP A 175 -22.12 10.64 -7.05
C ASP A 175 -20.94 9.72 -7.40
N ILE A 176 -19.69 10.23 -7.40
CA ILE A 176 -18.52 9.38 -7.62
C ILE A 176 -18.23 8.50 -6.40
N ILE A 177 -17.71 7.30 -6.68
CA ILE A 177 -17.29 6.37 -5.62
C ILE A 177 -15.82 6.64 -5.24
N VAL A 178 -15.56 6.81 -3.97
CA VAL A 178 -14.21 6.93 -3.41
C VAL A 178 -13.69 5.54 -3.07
N TYR A 179 -12.51 5.21 -3.58
CA TYR A 179 -11.77 3.98 -3.37
C TYR A 179 -10.40 4.30 -2.76
N PRO A 180 -10.24 4.23 -1.44
CA PRO A 180 -8.99 4.53 -0.74
C PRO A 180 -7.99 3.38 -0.80
N ALA A 181 -6.69 3.67 -0.56
CA ALA A 181 -5.69 2.60 -0.44
C ALA A 181 -5.82 1.81 0.87
N HIS A 182 -6.41 2.38 1.91
CA HIS A 182 -6.53 1.72 3.21
C HIS A 182 -7.93 1.84 3.82
N GLY A 183 -8.24 0.87 4.69
CA GLY A 183 -9.42 0.84 5.54
C GLY A 183 -9.07 0.72 7.03
N ALA A 184 -10.06 0.44 7.85
CA ALA A 184 -9.93 0.30 9.30
C ALA A 184 -8.84 -0.72 9.68
N GLY A 185 -7.92 -0.29 10.56
CA GLY A 185 -6.81 -1.11 11.05
C GLY A 185 -5.44 -0.76 10.46
N SER A 186 -5.37 0.06 9.41
CA SER A 186 -4.09 0.57 8.91
C SER A 186 -3.52 1.65 9.85
N ALA A 187 -2.18 1.69 9.96
CA ALA A 187 -1.46 2.71 10.72
C ALA A 187 -1.31 4.04 9.94
N CYS A 188 -1.83 4.11 8.69
CA CYS A 188 -1.77 5.32 7.85
C CYS A 188 -2.85 6.36 8.17
N GLY A 189 -3.84 6.05 9.01
CA GLY A 189 -4.88 6.96 9.49
C GLY A 189 -5.20 6.76 10.96
N LYS A 190 -6.19 7.50 11.49
CA LYS A 190 -6.59 7.45 12.91
C LYS A 190 -7.89 6.69 13.14
N ASN A 191 -8.94 7.12 12.44
CA ASN A 191 -10.33 6.74 12.69
C ASN A 191 -11.07 6.30 11.42
N MET A 192 -10.41 5.52 10.57
CA MET A 192 -11.04 5.02 9.34
C MET A 192 -12.27 4.16 9.64
N ALA A 193 -13.31 4.33 8.84
CA ALA A 193 -14.50 3.50 8.88
C ALA A 193 -14.23 2.06 8.41
N LYS A 194 -15.15 1.14 8.69
CA LYS A 194 -15.05 -0.26 8.27
C LYS A 194 -15.33 -0.46 6.78
N GLU A 195 -16.06 0.47 6.21
CA GLU A 195 -16.39 0.49 4.78
C GLU A 195 -15.11 0.71 3.97
N THR A 196 -14.99 0.00 2.86
CA THR A 196 -13.81 0.09 1.97
C THR A 196 -14.06 0.96 0.74
N SER A 197 -15.26 1.52 0.60
CA SER A 197 -15.65 2.49 -0.42
C SER A 197 -16.92 3.21 -0.01
N ASP A 198 -17.12 4.42 -0.53
CA ASP A 198 -18.35 5.21 -0.28
C ASP A 198 -18.49 6.29 -1.36
N THR A 199 -19.64 6.95 -1.42
CA THR A 199 -19.82 8.10 -2.31
C THR A 199 -19.09 9.34 -1.75
N LEU A 200 -18.56 10.17 -2.62
CA LEU A 200 -17.93 11.43 -2.20
C LEU A 200 -18.93 12.36 -1.48
N GLY A 201 -20.18 12.38 -1.95
CA GLY A 201 -21.25 13.18 -1.33
C GLY A 201 -21.51 12.78 0.12
N HIS A 202 -21.51 11.46 0.42
CA HIS A 202 -21.64 11.00 1.80
C HIS A 202 -20.39 11.35 2.63
N GLN A 203 -19.19 11.24 2.06
CA GLN A 203 -17.97 11.67 2.73
C GLN A 203 -17.95 13.18 3.02
N LYS A 204 -18.44 14.03 2.12
CA LYS A 204 -18.59 15.48 2.40
C LYS A 204 -19.51 15.77 3.59
N GLN A 205 -20.47 14.89 3.90
CA GLN A 205 -21.41 15.03 5.02
C GLN A 205 -20.88 14.45 6.32
N THR A 206 -20.09 13.37 6.27
CA THR A 206 -19.75 12.57 7.45
C THR A 206 -18.27 12.59 7.82
N ASN A 207 -17.37 12.85 6.86
CA ASN A 207 -15.94 12.90 7.12
C ASN A 207 -15.54 14.26 7.69
N TYR A 208 -14.97 14.28 8.89
CA TYR A 208 -14.56 15.52 9.55
C TYR A 208 -13.64 16.38 8.70
N ALA A 209 -12.73 15.75 7.94
CA ALA A 209 -11.74 16.43 7.13
C ALA A 209 -12.33 17.18 5.93
N LEU A 210 -13.55 16.84 5.50
CA LEU A 210 -14.26 17.48 4.38
C LEU A 210 -15.31 18.49 4.82
N ARG A 211 -15.44 18.79 6.13
CA ARG A 211 -16.35 19.82 6.63
C ARG A 211 -16.04 21.16 5.97
N ALA A 212 -17.06 21.77 5.35
CA ALA A 212 -16.91 23.02 4.61
C ALA A 212 -16.65 24.23 5.53
N ASP A 213 -17.07 24.17 6.79
CA ASP A 213 -16.92 25.21 7.81
C ASP A 213 -15.58 25.16 8.57
N MET A 214 -14.77 24.12 8.35
CA MET A 214 -13.47 23.95 9.04
C MET A 214 -12.40 24.84 8.39
N THR A 215 -11.75 25.67 9.21
CA THR A 215 -10.60 26.46 8.77
C THR A 215 -9.36 25.58 8.59
N LYS A 216 -8.35 26.12 7.90
CA LYS A 216 -7.08 25.39 7.70
C LYS A 216 -6.37 25.13 9.02
N GLU A 217 -6.40 26.08 9.95
CA GLU A 217 -5.79 25.96 11.27
C GLU A 217 -6.48 24.91 12.12
N GLU A 218 -7.82 24.84 12.09
CA GLU A 218 -8.60 23.81 12.78
C GLU A 218 -8.32 22.43 12.19
N PHE A 219 -8.26 22.32 10.86
CA PHE A 219 -7.91 21.06 10.18
C PHE A 219 -6.51 20.57 10.57
N ILE A 220 -5.51 21.46 10.54
CA ILE A 220 -4.12 21.10 10.91
C ILE A 220 -4.10 20.55 12.33
N LYS A 221 -4.74 21.24 13.27
CA LYS A 221 -4.82 20.79 14.66
C LYS A 221 -5.48 19.42 14.78
N GLU A 222 -6.65 19.25 14.16
CA GLU A 222 -7.45 18.01 14.24
C GLU A 222 -6.69 16.82 13.63
N VAL A 223 -6.07 16.98 12.45
CA VAL A 223 -5.43 15.85 11.76
C VAL A 223 -4.16 15.37 12.45
N ILE A 224 -3.43 16.26 13.14
CA ILE A 224 -2.17 15.90 13.84
C ILE A 224 -2.40 15.49 15.30
N GLU A 225 -3.55 15.78 15.87
CA GLU A 225 -3.87 15.43 17.27
C GLU A 225 -4.03 13.91 17.40
N GLY A 226 -3.44 13.33 18.46
CA GLY A 226 -3.56 11.90 18.77
C GLY A 226 -2.84 10.94 17.85
N LEU A 227 -1.96 11.41 16.96
CA LEU A 227 -1.14 10.53 16.13
C LEU A 227 -0.20 9.68 17.00
N THR A 228 -0.27 8.36 16.82
CA THR A 228 0.64 7.42 17.46
C THR A 228 1.98 7.34 16.73
N THR A 229 3.04 6.91 17.40
CA THR A 229 4.32 6.66 16.75
C THR A 229 4.15 5.67 15.60
N PRO A 230 4.64 5.99 14.38
CA PRO A 230 4.54 5.07 13.25
C PRO A 230 5.39 3.82 13.47
N PRO A 231 5.04 2.68 12.87
CA PRO A 231 5.86 1.47 12.89
C PRO A 231 7.29 1.73 12.42
N GLN A 232 8.26 1.07 13.05
CA GLN A 232 9.69 1.32 12.79
C GLN A 232 10.13 0.93 11.38
N TYR A 233 9.44 -0.02 10.73
CA TYR A 233 9.75 -0.48 9.38
C TYR A 233 9.27 0.47 8.26
N PHE A 234 8.38 1.43 8.54
CA PHE A 234 7.82 2.35 7.54
C PHE A 234 8.88 3.07 6.69
N PRO A 235 9.92 3.70 7.27
CA PRO A 235 10.94 4.37 6.45
C PRO A 235 11.68 3.43 5.50
N MET A 236 11.81 2.15 5.87
CA MET A 236 12.49 1.17 5.04
C MET A 236 11.62 0.77 3.84
N ASN A 237 10.32 0.55 4.05
CA ASN A 237 9.40 0.26 2.96
C ASN A 237 9.31 1.41 1.95
N VAL A 238 9.24 2.66 2.42
CA VAL A 238 9.32 3.84 1.53
C VAL A 238 10.60 3.81 0.69
N MET A 239 11.73 3.46 1.31
CA MET A 239 13.01 3.36 0.60
C MET A 239 12.97 2.24 -0.47
N LEU A 240 12.46 1.07 -0.13
CA LEU A 240 12.31 -0.05 -1.07
C LEU A 240 11.38 0.33 -2.23
N ASN A 241 10.22 0.89 -1.95
CA ASN A 241 9.27 1.33 -2.97
C ASN A 241 9.83 2.42 -3.89
N LYS A 242 10.75 3.24 -3.39
CA LYS A 242 11.38 4.32 -4.14
C LYS A 242 12.64 3.90 -4.90
N GLN A 243 13.48 3.06 -4.29
CA GLN A 243 14.78 2.69 -4.85
C GLN A 243 14.73 1.40 -5.67
N GLY A 244 13.73 0.57 -5.43
CA GLY A 244 13.61 -0.77 -5.95
C GLY A 244 14.01 -1.83 -4.93
N TYR A 245 13.68 -3.07 -5.26
CA TYR A 245 13.81 -4.23 -4.38
C TYR A 245 14.05 -5.51 -5.22
N GLU A 246 14.49 -6.56 -4.56
CA GLU A 246 14.66 -7.87 -5.19
C GLU A 246 13.30 -8.47 -5.60
N SER A 247 13.21 -9.13 -6.76
CA SER A 247 11.95 -9.71 -7.23
C SER A 247 11.38 -10.72 -6.23
N ILE A 248 10.04 -10.80 -6.17
CA ILE A 248 9.36 -11.76 -5.28
C ILE A 248 9.79 -13.21 -5.59
N GLY A 249 10.05 -13.55 -6.83
CA GLY A 249 10.53 -14.87 -7.24
C GLY A 249 11.89 -15.23 -6.64
N GLU A 250 12.85 -14.29 -6.63
CA GLU A 250 14.16 -14.50 -6.00
C GLU A 250 14.04 -14.56 -4.47
N VAL A 251 13.19 -13.73 -3.87
CA VAL A 251 12.92 -13.76 -2.41
C VAL A 251 12.34 -15.13 -2.01
N LEU A 252 11.35 -15.62 -2.74
CA LEU A 252 10.75 -16.94 -2.50
C LEU A 252 11.79 -18.06 -2.67
N LYS A 253 12.56 -18.04 -3.77
CA LYS A 253 13.60 -19.03 -4.04
C LYS A 253 14.63 -19.13 -2.91
N LYS A 254 15.03 -18.01 -2.34
CA LYS A 254 15.97 -17.96 -1.21
C LYS A 254 15.31 -18.36 0.11
N GLY A 255 14.13 -17.79 0.39
CA GLY A 255 13.46 -17.91 1.68
C GLY A 255 12.79 -19.26 1.92
N THR A 256 12.53 -20.07 0.87
CA THR A 256 11.89 -21.38 0.99
C THR A 256 12.88 -22.54 0.87
N GLN A 257 14.19 -22.31 1.03
CA GLN A 257 15.20 -23.39 1.03
C GLN A 257 15.06 -24.22 2.31
N PRO A 258 14.74 -25.52 2.20
CA PRO A 258 14.69 -26.39 3.38
C PRO A 258 16.11 -26.64 3.92
N LEU A 259 16.23 -26.63 5.25
CA LEU A 259 17.46 -26.98 5.94
C LEU A 259 17.29 -28.30 6.68
N SER A 260 18.33 -29.14 6.71
CA SER A 260 18.37 -30.25 7.65
C SER A 260 18.45 -29.73 9.09
N VAL A 261 18.16 -30.58 10.09
CA VAL A 261 18.26 -30.18 11.51
C VAL A 261 19.66 -29.68 11.84
N GLU A 262 20.69 -30.38 11.35
CA GLU A 262 22.10 -30.04 11.59
C GLU A 262 22.47 -28.70 10.90
N ALA A 263 21.99 -28.47 9.67
CA ALA A 263 22.24 -27.21 8.96
C ALA A 263 21.50 -26.04 9.60
N PHE A 264 20.29 -26.25 10.11
CA PHE A 264 19.53 -25.24 10.84
C PHE A 264 20.23 -24.85 12.16
N GLU A 265 20.67 -25.84 12.94
CA GLU A 265 21.41 -25.62 14.19
C GLU A 265 22.73 -24.88 13.93
N ALA A 266 23.50 -25.30 12.92
CA ALA A 266 24.73 -24.61 12.52
C ALA A 266 24.46 -23.14 12.14
N ALA A 267 23.45 -22.89 11.29
CA ALA A 267 23.08 -21.54 10.91
C ALA A 267 22.64 -20.69 12.12
N ALA A 268 21.87 -21.24 13.03
CA ALA A 268 21.45 -20.53 14.25
C ALA A 268 22.64 -20.11 15.14
N ASN A 269 23.64 -20.98 15.24
CA ASN A 269 24.82 -20.74 16.09
C ASN A 269 25.85 -19.82 15.43
N GLU A 270 25.99 -19.83 14.12
CA GLU A 270 27.11 -19.20 13.40
C GLU A 270 26.75 -17.85 12.75
N THR A 271 25.48 -17.62 12.38
CA THR A 271 25.09 -16.45 11.58
C THR A 271 24.47 -15.32 12.39
N GLY A 272 24.14 -15.55 13.66
CA GLY A 272 23.36 -14.60 14.46
C GLY A 272 21.91 -14.47 13.98
N ALA A 273 21.41 -15.45 13.21
CA ALA A 273 20.04 -15.46 12.74
C ALA A 273 19.04 -15.59 13.88
N LEU A 274 17.96 -14.82 13.80
CA LEU A 274 16.84 -14.95 14.71
C LEU A 274 15.94 -16.12 14.25
N ILE A 275 15.58 -17.03 15.15
CA ILE A 275 14.64 -18.10 14.87
C ILE A 275 13.23 -17.56 15.03
N LEU A 276 12.51 -17.45 13.91
CA LEU A 276 11.11 -17.03 13.86
C LEU A 276 10.20 -18.23 13.69
N ASP A 277 9.48 -18.59 14.75
CA ASP A 277 8.48 -19.66 14.71
C ASP A 277 7.12 -19.06 14.35
N THR A 278 6.59 -19.45 13.20
CA THR A 278 5.36 -18.91 12.63
C THR A 278 4.13 -19.82 12.83
N ARG A 279 4.32 -20.91 13.57
CA ARG A 279 3.22 -21.82 13.95
C ARG A 279 2.26 -21.13 14.91
N ASP A 280 1.07 -21.68 15.05
CA ASP A 280 0.12 -21.13 16.01
C ASP A 280 0.67 -21.21 17.46
N PRO A 281 0.27 -20.28 18.35
CA PRO A 281 0.82 -20.20 19.70
C PRO A 281 0.60 -21.47 20.55
N GLN A 282 -0.47 -22.22 20.31
CA GLN A 282 -0.76 -23.45 21.07
C GLN A 282 0.18 -24.60 20.64
N THR A 283 0.52 -24.66 19.37
CA THR A 283 1.52 -25.60 18.84
C THR A 283 2.91 -25.21 19.34
N PHE A 284 3.27 -23.94 19.30
CA PHE A 284 4.51 -23.43 19.86
C PHE A 284 4.66 -23.78 21.34
N ALA A 285 3.64 -23.58 22.17
CA ALA A 285 3.65 -23.85 23.59
C ALA A 285 3.88 -25.33 23.96
N LYS A 286 3.56 -26.27 23.05
CA LYS A 286 3.80 -27.70 23.25
C LYS A 286 5.26 -28.11 23.02
N GLY A 287 6.01 -27.32 22.28
CA GLY A 287 7.43 -27.55 21.99
C GLY A 287 7.96 -26.53 20.98
N PHE A 288 9.07 -25.92 21.32
CA PHE A 288 9.72 -24.88 20.52
C PHE A 288 11.24 -25.00 20.58
N ILE A 289 11.90 -24.42 19.58
CA ILE A 289 13.36 -24.33 19.56
C ILE A 289 13.79 -23.24 20.59
N PRO A 290 14.74 -23.52 21.50
CA PRO A 290 15.22 -22.54 22.44
C PRO A 290 15.66 -21.23 21.75
N ASN A 291 15.36 -20.10 22.38
CA ASN A 291 15.63 -18.74 21.86
C ASN A 291 14.83 -18.35 20.59
N SER A 292 13.84 -19.14 20.19
CA SER A 292 12.94 -18.73 19.10
C SER A 292 11.90 -17.72 19.56
N VAL A 293 11.50 -16.83 18.64
CA VAL A 293 10.39 -15.88 18.81
C VAL A 293 9.18 -16.42 18.07
N ASN A 294 8.03 -16.52 18.75
CA ASN A 294 6.79 -16.91 18.09
C ASN A 294 5.97 -15.71 17.66
N ILE A 295 5.71 -15.63 16.37
CA ILE A 295 4.73 -14.74 15.77
C ILE A 295 3.90 -15.58 14.81
N GLY A 296 2.70 -15.97 15.23
CA GLY A 296 1.82 -16.85 14.44
C GLY A 296 1.46 -16.24 13.09
N LEU A 297 1.44 -17.08 12.05
CA LEU A 297 1.22 -16.65 10.67
C LEU A 297 -0.16 -16.03 10.45
N ASP A 298 -1.17 -16.43 11.21
CA ASP A 298 -2.52 -15.91 11.05
C ASP A 298 -2.67 -14.48 11.62
N GLY A 299 -3.61 -13.70 11.09
CA GLY A 299 -3.81 -12.30 11.48
C GLY A 299 -2.74 -11.32 10.94
N ASN A 300 -2.32 -10.40 11.78
CA ASN A 300 -1.40 -9.30 11.41
C ASN A 300 0.08 -9.72 11.50
N PHE A 301 0.42 -10.90 11.00
CA PHE A 301 1.76 -11.48 11.09
C PHE A 301 2.86 -10.53 10.59
N ALA A 302 2.80 -10.10 9.33
CA ALA A 302 3.85 -9.30 8.71
C ALA A 302 4.07 -7.94 9.41
N PRO A 303 3.02 -7.13 9.72
CA PRO A 303 3.16 -5.92 10.52
C PRO A 303 3.79 -6.16 11.90
N TRP A 304 3.47 -7.26 12.58
CA TRP A 304 4.10 -7.61 13.84
C TRP A 304 5.59 -7.92 13.69
N VAL A 305 5.95 -8.70 12.65
CA VAL A 305 7.37 -9.00 12.37
C VAL A 305 8.13 -7.71 12.08
N GLY A 306 7.64 -6.85 11.19
CA GLY A 306 8.28 -5.59 10.87
C GLY A 306 8.42 -4.64 12.07
N THR A 307 7.44 -4.67 13.00
CA THR A 307 7.50 -3.86 14.23
C THR A 307 8.54 -4.37 15.23
N LEU A 308 8.65 -5.69 15.39
CA LEU A 308 9.53 -6.31 16.39
C LEU A 308 10.94 -6.57 15.87
N ILE A 309 11.10 -6.68 14.55
CA ILE A 309 12.38 -6.94 13.86
C ILE A 309 12.60 -5.86 12.81
N PRO A 310 12.92 -4.63 13.19
CA PRO A 310 12.93 -3.50 12.26
C PRO A 310 14.16 -3.45 11.34
N ASP A 311 15.23 -4.19 11.61
CA ASP A 311 16.37 -4.30 10.68
C ASP A 311 16.09 -5.33 9.60
N ILE A 312 15.81 -4.88 8.40
CA ILE A 312 15.53 -5.76 7.24
C ILE A 312 16.72 -6.67 6.86
N ARG A 313 17.91 -6.39 7.39
CA ARG A 313 19.10 -7.22 7.16
C ARG A 313 19.26 -8.31 8.20
N GLN A 314 18.40 -8.34 9.24
CA GLN A 314 18.44 -9.39 10.25
C GLN A 314 18.18 -10.76 9.58
N PRO A 315 19.14 -11.70 9.58
CA PRO A 315 18.90 -13.03 9.06
C PRO A 315 17.84 -13.73 9.89
N LEU A 316 16.89 -14.42 9.21
CA LEU A 316 15.83 -15.16 9.84
C LEU A 316 15.95 -16.65 9.49
N LEU A 317 15.82 -17.50 10.50
CA LEU A 317 15.56 -18.92 10.35
C LEU A 317 14.09 -19.18 10.67
N ILE A 318 13.35 -19.70 9.71
CA ILE A 318 11.90 -19.81 9.80
C ILE A 318 11.51 -21.24 10.22
N VAL A 319 10.66 -21.34 11.23
CA VAL A 319 9.92 -22.55 11.57
C VAL A 319 8.47 -22.36 11.18
N ALA A 320 8.01 -23.10 10.18
CA ALA A 320 6.66 -22.99 9.64
C ALA A 320 5.86 -24.29 9.87
N GLN A 321 4.55 -24.18 9.79
CA GLN A 321 3.69 -25.35 9.64
C GLN A 321 3.92 -25.93 8.24
N GLU A 322 3.99 -27.26 8.14
CA GLU A 322 4.17 -27.97 6.87
C GLU A 322 3.17 -27.50 5.80
N GLY A 323 3.70 -27.15 4.63
CA GLY A 323 2.92 -26.69 3.48
C GLY A 323 2.59 -25.17 3.51
N ARG A 324 2.99 -24.42 4.55
CA ARG A 324 2.78 -22.96 4.63
C ARG A 324 4.06 -22.15 4.49
N GLU A 325 5.18 -22.76 4.15
CA GLU A 325 6.50 -22.13 4.07
C GLU A 325 6.51 -20.97 3.05
N GLN A 326 5.94 -21.21 1.88
CA GLN A 326 5.83 -20.18 0.84
C GLN A 326 4.95 -19.02 1.29
N GLU A 327 3.83 -19.27 1.97
CA GLU A 327 2.96 -18.23 2.53
C GLU A 327 3.71 -17.35 3.53
N VAL A 328 4.51 -17.96 4.41
CA VAL A 328 5.33 -17.22 5.39
C VAL A 328 6.27 -16.25 4.67
N VAL A 329 7.07 -16.72 3.72
CA VAL A 329 8.03 -15.89 2.99
C VAL A 329 7.33 -14.81 2.18
N THR A 330 6.22 -15.14 1.51
CA THR A 330 5.41 -14.18 0.76
C THR A 330 4.91 -13.05 1.66
N ARG A 331 4.37 -13.40 2.83
CA ARG A 331 3.84 -12.39 3.77
C ARG A 331 4.93 -11.55 4.42
N LEU A 332 6.12 -12.13 4.69
CA LEU A 332 7.28 -11.36 5.12
C LEU A 332 7.76 -10.38 4.04
N ALA A 333 7.69 -10.76 2.77
CA ALA A 333 8.10 -9.90 1.67
C ALA A 333 7.19 -8.67 1.45
N ARG A 334 6.04 -8.60 2.11
CA ARG A 334 5.12 -7.45 2.06
C ARG A 334 5.57 -6.26 2.90
N VAL A 335 6.45 -6.47 3.90
CA VAL A 335 6.88 -5.44 4.87
C VAL A 335 8.40 -5.41 5.05
#